data_67bfd37da4c933dfb8f416b8f67416db
#
_entry.id   67bfd37da4c933dfb8f416b8f67416db
#
_cell.length_a   1.000
_cell.length_b   1.000
_cell.length_c   1.000
_cell.angle_alpha   90.00
_cell.angle_beta   90.00
_cell.angle_gamma   90.00
#
_symmetry.space_group_name_H-M   'P 1'
#
loop_
_entity.id
_entity.type
_entity.pdbx_description
1 polymer ?
#
loop_
_entity_poly.entity_id
_entity_poly.type
_entity_poly.pdbx_seq_one_letter_code
_entity_poly.pdbx_strand_id
1 'polypeptide(L)'
;MQAIILAAGMGRRLGELTRYDTKCMIEVNGIRIIDRLLANLAVARLSRIVLVIGFQGDKLRAYLGNEYCGIPIYYLENPYYAHTNNIYSLFLARHHLASDDTLLLESDIVFEKRILERVLEEPYPDVAVVDRYKSWMDGTMVTVDEKQFIVDFVSKHTFSYEKTSTYFKTVNIYRFSKEFSVGKYVPFLEAYCKCFDNSAYYEQILAVLSLLDKAGLKALPLEGEKWYEIDDMQDLDIAETLFGKKEGLLPGYQKRYGGYWRFPFLLDFAYLVNPHFPTERMLEELKANFDKLLRQYPSGSYVNRRLVAKHWNIPAEAVAVGNGAAELIRKLMELLPGRMGVILPTFEEYLVGDDRIETFLPLGPGYRYTVSDLKTFFEDKGVTSLLLLNPDNPSGNSIPYKDLISLAGWTQERSIRLIVDESFIDFSEGGEETSLIDDKILKEYNHLVVIKSLSKSHGIPGLRLGIAVSGDHKLMDELQQKLPVWNINSLAEYYLQILDKYTIAYRQACARFREERALFFEELQEVGYLAVFPSQANFFLCEVTHKYSARELAEVLLREHDILVKDCSLKRGMYGKQYIRIAIRSKEENRYLAGILKYKL
;
A
#
# COMPACT_ATOMS: atom_id res chain seq x y z
N MET A 1 -23.96 -32.45 8.56
CA MET A 1 -23.68 -31.16 7.90
C MET A 1 -23.10 -31.43 6.51
N GLN A 2 -23.40 -30.61 5.53
CA GLN A 2 -22.88 -30.67 4.16
C GLN A 2 -22.22 -29.34 3.77
N ALA A 3 -21.48 -29.32 2.66
CA ALA A 3 -21.03 -28.09 2.02
C ALA A 3 -21.71 -27.92 0.65
N ILE A 4 -22.16 -26.71 0.33
CA ILE A 4 -22.60 -26.31 -1.01
C ILE A 4 -21.63 -25.26 -1.53
N ILE A 5 -21.02 -25.53 -2.69
CA ILE A 5 -20.04 -24.63 -3.30
C ILE A 5 -20.60 -24.16 -4.66
N LEU A 6 -20.69 -22.85 -4.84
CA LEU A 6 -21.17 -22.25 -6.09
C LEU A 6 -19.97 -22.01 -7.04
N ALA A 7 -19.84 -22.82 -8.07
CA ALA A 7 -18.72 -22.83 -9.01
C ALA A 7 -19.15 -22.75 -10.49
N ALA A 8 -20.30 -22.14 -10.77
CA ALA A 8 -20.84 -22.05 -12.13
C ALA A 8 -20.34 -20.82 -12.95
N GLY A 9 -19.67 -19.86 -12.30
CA GLY A 9 -19.28 -18.58 -12.87
C GLY A 9 -18.18 -18.66 -13.93
N MET A 10 -18.24 -17.74 -14.93
CA MET A 10 -17.28 -17.68 -16.06
C MET A 10 -16.00 -16.93 -15.78
N GLY A 11 -15.94 -16.08 -14.75
CA GLY A 11 -14.74 -15.29 -14.42
C GLY A 11 -14.26 -14.35 -15.54
N ARG A 12 -15.16 -13.73 -16.30
CA ARG A 12 -14.83 -12.95 -17.52
C ARG A 12 -13.77 -11.87 -17.33
N ARG A 13 -13.68 -11.26 -16.13
CA ARG A 13 -12.71 -10.20 -15.80
C ARG A 13 -11.26 -10.70 -15.71
N LEU A 14 -11.05 -12.01 -15.62
CA LEU A 14 -9.74 -12.67 -15.55
C LEU A 14 -9.16 -13.04 -16.93
N GLY A 15 -9.89 -12.73 -18.02
CA GLY A 15 -9.41 -12.78 -19.39
C GLY A 15 -8.91 -14.16 -19.82
N GLU A 16 -7.64 -14.26 -20.22
CA GLU A 16 -7.04 -15.51 -20.72
C GLU A 16 -7.00 -16.64 -19.68
N LEU A 17 -6.92 -16.32 -18.38
CA LEU A 17 -6.84 -17.33 -17.31
C LEU A 17 -8.11 -18.16 -17.18
N THR A 18 -9.26 -17.59 -17.54
CA THR A 18 -10.56 -18.27 -17.48
C THR A 18 -11.13 -18.60 -18.85
N ARG A 19 -10.36 -18.41 -19.94
CA ARG A 19 -10.82 -18.70 -21.30
C ARG A 19 -11.19 -20.16 -21.50
N TYR A 20 -10.43 -21.07 -20.89
CA TYR A 20 -10.56 -22.51 -21.07
C TYR A 20 -10.81 -23.27 -19.77
N ASP A 21 -10.89 -22.59 -18.62
CA ASP A 21 -11.10 -23.16 -17.31
C ASP A 21 -12.07 -22.34 -16.46
N THR A 22 -12.73 -22.99 -15.50
CA THR A 22 -13.58 -22.28 -14.54
C THR A 22 -12.74 -21.48 -13.54
N LYS A 23 -13.30 -20.40 -13.00
CA LYS A 23 -12.64 -19.45 -12.07
C LYS A 23 -11.94 -20.14 -10.89
N CYS A 24 -12.56 -21.16 -10.29
CA CYS A 24 -12.02 -21.88 -9.14
C CYS A 24 -10.78 -22.76 -9.46
N MET A 25 -10.47 -22.97 -10.76
CA MET A 25 -9.27 -23.69 -11.19
C MET A 25 -8.03 -22.79 -11.32
N ILE A 26 -8.18 -21.47 -11.15
CA ILE A 26 -7.05 -20.53 -11.12
C ILE A 26 -6.12 -20.90 -9.96
N GLU A 27 -4.84 -20.78 -10.20
CA GLU A 27 -3.81 -21.05 -9.20
C GLU A 27 -3.39 -19.76 -8.49
N VAL A 28 -3.33 -19.82 -7.17
CA VAL A 28 -2.73 -18.82 -6.30
C VAL A 28 -1.47 -19.44 -5.69
N ASN A 29 -0.30 -18.97 -6.11
CA ASN A 29 0.99 -19.55 -5.72
C ASN A 29 1.12 -21.07 -6.01
N GLY A 30 0.64 -21.50 -7.19
CA GLY A 30 0.70 -22.87 -7.66
C GLY A 30 -0.26 -23.85 -6.98
N ILE A 31 -1.27 -23.35 -6.26
CA ILE A 31 -2.36 -24.14 -5.67
C ILE A 31 -3.67 -23.60 -6.16
N ARG A 32 -4.53 -24.43 -6.74
CA ARG A 32 -5.84 -24.01 -7.23
C ARG A 32 -6.74 -23.55 -6.11
N ILE A 33 -7.59 -22.56 -6.38
CA ILE A 33 -8.53 -22.03 -5.39
C ILE A 33 -9.41 -23.15 -4.85
N ILE A 34 -9.93 -24.02 -5.72
CA ILE A 34 -10.78 -25.13 -5.29
C ILE A 34 -10.05 -26.12 -4.38
N ASP A 35 -8.75 -26.39 -4.61
CA ASP A 35 -7.97 -27.30 -3.77
C ASP A 35 -7.78 -26.70 -2.36
N ARG A 36 -7.53 -25.39 -2.27
CA ARG A 36 -7.44 -24.68 -0.99
C ARG A 36 -8.76 -24.72 -0.24
N LEU A 37 -9.86 -24.47 -0.94
CA LEU A 37 -11.20 -24.48 -0.37
C LEU A 37 -11.55 -25.86 0.18
N LEU A 38 -11.32 -26.94 -0.59
CA LEU A 38 -11.57 -28.30 -0.16
C LEU A 38 -10.65 -28.70 1.01
N ALA A 39 -9.38 -28.30 1.00
CA ALA A 39 -8.47 -28.54 2.11
C ALA A 39 -8.92 -27.81 3.40
N ASN A 40 -9.46 -26.59 3.29
CA ASN A 40 -10.02 -25.89 4.42
C ASN A 40 -11.29 -26.57 4.95
N LEU A 41 -12.13 -27.13 4.09
CA LEU A 41 -13.35 -27.87 4.48
C LEU A 41 -13.04 -29.16 5.26
N ALA A 42 -11.82 -29.68 5.23
CA ALA A 42 -11.44 -30.88 5.97
C ALA A 42 -11.57 -30.75 7.51
N VAL A 43 -11.70 -29.53 8.06
CA VAL A 43 -12.00 -29.32 9.50
C VAL A 43 -13.43 -29.62 9.85
N ALA A 44 -14.34 -29.56 8.88
CA ALA A 44 -15.75 -29.85 9.07
C ALA A 44 -16.03 -31.35 8.85
N ARG A 45 -16.83 -31.95 9.71
CA ARG A 45 -17.31 -33.32 9.53
C ARG A 45 -18.47 -33.35 8.53
N LEU A 46 -18.11 -33.29 7.23
CA LEU A 46 -19.10 -33.23 6.16
C LEU A 46 -19.62 -34.61 5.79
N SER A 47 -20.94 -34.69 5.60
CA SER A 47 -21.62 -35.89 5.03
C SER A 47 -21.46 -35.95 3.51
N ARG A 48 -21.32 -34.79 2.85
CA ARG A 48 -21.16 -34.66 1.40
C ARG A 48 -20.75 -33.23 1.02
N ILE A 49 -20.24 -33.08 -0.21
CA ILE A 49 -20.00 -31.81 -0.88
C ILE A 49 -20.92 -31.74 -2.10
N VAL A 50 -21.64 -30.65 -2.26
CA VAL A 50 -22.48 -30.35 -3.43
C VAL A 50 -21.83 -29.22 -4.21
N LEU A 51 -21.37 -29.49 -5.43
CA LEU A 51 -20.79 -28.50 -6.33
C LEU A 51 -21.81 -28.10 -7.40
N VAL A 52 -22.16 -26.81 -7.43
CA VAL A 52 -22.98 -26.28 -8.52
C VAL A 52 -22.02 -25.77 -9.61
N ILE A 53 -21.97 -26.50 -10.72
CA ILE A 53 -21.06 -26.26 -11.85
C ILE A 53 -21.79 -25.61 -13.03
N GLY A 54 -21.04 -24.99 -13.94
CA GLY A 54 -21.56 -24.37 -15.15
C GLY A 54 -20.49 -24.27 -16.22
N PHE A 55 -19.89 -23.10 -16.40
CA PHE A 55 -18.83 -22.91 -17.39
C PHE A 55 -17.65 -23.86 -17.14
N GLN A 56 -17.29 -24.67 -18.15
CA GLN A 56 -16.23 -25.70 -18.07
C GLN A 56 -16.44 -26.71 -16.92
N GLY A 57 -17.70 -26.96 -16.53
CA GLY A 57 -18.04 -27.84 -15.41
C GLY A 57 -17.54 -29.27 -15.57
N ASP A 58 -17.50 -29.81 -16.81
CA ASP A 58 -16.97 -31.15 -17.07
C ASP A 58 -15.49 -31.29 -16.77
N LYS A 59 -14.71 -30.23 -16.99
CA LYS A 59 -13.29 -30.21 -16.61
C LYS A 59 -13.13 -30.23 -15.10
N LEU A 60 -13.93 -29.45 -14.39
CA LEU A 60 -13.90 -29.43 -12.91
C LEU A 60 -14.30 -30.81 -12.35
N ARG A 61 -15.35 -31.42 -12.91
CA ARG A 61 -15.77 -32.77 -12.54
C ARG A 61 -14.69 -33.83 -12.83
N ALA A 62 -14.06 -33.76 -14.00
CA ALA A 62 -12.96 -34.67 -14.37
C ALA A 62 -11.75 -34.52 -13.45
N TYR A 63 -11.48 -33.29 -13.00
CA TYR A 63 -10.38 -32.99 -12.09
C TYR A 63 -10.62 -33.51 -10.67
N LEU A 64 -11.80 -33.20 -10.08
CA LEU A 64 -12.09 -33.53 -8.68
C LEU A 64 -12.56 -34.98 -8.48
N GLY A 65 -13.14 -35.61 -9.50
CA GLY A 65 -13.75 -36.95 -9.37
C GLY A 65 -15.05 -36.93 -8.57
N ASN A 66 -15.36 -38.07 -7.93
CA ASN A 66 -16.63 -38.26 -7.21
C ASN A 66 -16.50 -38.20 -5.69
N GLU A 67 -15.29 -38.00 -5.18
CA GLU A 67 -15.02 -37.89 -3.73
C GLU A 67 -13.78 -37.05 -3.43
N TYR A 68 -13.73 -36.45 -2.26
CA TYR A 68 -12.56 -35.78 -1.70
C TYR A 68 -12.31 -36.24 -0.29
N CYS A 69 -11.15 -36.90 -0.04
CA CYS A 69 -10.78 -37.46 1.25
C CYS A 69 -11.90 -38.33 1.88
N GLY A 70 -12.58 -39.16 1.07
CA GLY A 70 -13.67 -40.04 1.50
C GLY A 70 -15.04 -39.33 1.65
N ILE A 71 -15.13 -38.04 1.34
CA ILE A 71 -16.39 -37.28 1.34
C ILE A 71 -16.95 -37.30 -0.09
N PRO A 72 -18.17 -37.82 -0.34
CA PRO A 72 -18.76 -37.87 -1.67
C PRO A 72 -19.05 -36.48 -2.24
N ILE A 73 -18.76 -36.27 -3.52
CA ILE A 73 -19.05 -35.03 -4.27
C ILE A 73 -20.25 -35.28 -5.19
N TYR A 74 -21.26 -34.41 -5.06
CA TYR A 74 -22.45 -34.36 -5.92
C TYR A 74 -22.37 -33.13 -6.81
N TYR A 75 -22.59 -33.31 -8.11
CA TYR A 75 -22.56 -32.23 -9.08
C TYR A 75 -23.96 -31.84 -9.52
N LEU A 76 -24.28 -30.56 -9.46
CA LEU A 76 -25.49 -29.98 -10.02
C LEU A 76 -25.06 -29.03 -11.14
N GLU A 77 -25.62 -29.21 -12.33
CA GLU A 77 -25.29 -28.40 -13.47
C GLU A 77 -26.26 -27.22 -13.59
N ASN A 78 -25.72 -26.01 -13.74
CA ASN A 78 -26.47 -24.83 -14.13
C ASN A 78 -26.32 -24.64 -15.66
N PRO A 79 -27.27 -25.05 -16.49
CA PRO A 79 -27.16 -24.92 -17.92
C PRO A 79 -27.34 -23.47 -18.42
N TYR A 80 -27.82 -22.58 -17.54
CA TYR A 80 -28.08 -21.17 -17.85
C TYR A 80 -27.03 -20.23 -17.24
N TYR A 81 -25.86 -20.72 -16.84
CA TYR A 81 -24.80 -19.95 -16.17
C TYR A 81 -24.42 -18.66 -16.90
N ALA A 82 -24.58 -18.59 -18.23
CA ALA A 82 -24.25 -17.41 -19.05
C ALA A 82 -25.25 -16.26 -18.88
N HIS A 83 -26.46 -16.54 -18.41
CA HIS A 83 -27.61 -15.63 -18.35
C HIS A 83 -28.20 -15.51 -16.96
N THR A 84 -27.72 -16.27 -15.98
CA THR A 84 -28.17 -16.26 -14.57
C THR A 84 -27.03 -15.88 -13.64
N ASN A 85 -27.38 -15.50 -12.43
CA ASN A 85 -26.38 -15.24 -11.37
C ASN A 85 -26.42 -16.38 -10.33
N ASN A 86 -25.67 -16.21 -9.24
CA ASN A 86 -25.49 -17.21 -8.18
C ASN A 86 -26.81 -17.61 -7.47
N ILE A 87 -27.85 -16.76 -7.48
CA ILE A 87 -29.19 -17.11 -6.95
C ILE A 87 -29.76 -18.34 -7.65
N TYR A 88 -29.62 -18.43 -8.98
CA TYR A 88 -30.15 -19.59 -9.71
C TYR A 88 -29.33 -20.86 -9.46
N SER A 89 -28.02 -20.71 -9.33
CA SER A 89 -27.15 -21.82 -8.94
C SER A 89 -27.56 -22.38 -7.57
N LEU A 90 -27.85 -21.50 -6.60
CA LEU A 90 -28.33 -21.93 -5.28
C LEU A 90 -29.76 -22.50 -5.34
N PHE A 91 -30.62 -21.97 -6.22
CA PHE A 91 -31.96 -22.54 -6.45
C PHE A 91 -31.91 -23.99 -6.96
N LEU A 92 -30.95 -24.33 -7.83
CA LEU A 92 -30.74 -25.72 -8.25
C LEU A 92 -30.36 -26.62 -7.09
N ALA A 93 -29.59 -26.11 -6.11
CA ALA A 93 -29.16 -26.83 -4.92
C ALA A 93 -30.19 -26.80 -3.76
N ARG A 94 -31.38 -26.19 -3.91
CA ARG A 94 -32.34 -25.94 -2.84
C ARG A 94 -32.78 -27.19 -2.07
N HIS A 95 -32.90 -28.34 -2.74
CA HIS A 95 -33.28 -29.61 -2.10
C HIS A 95 -32.15 -30.13 -1.18
N HIS A 96 -30.89 -29.91 -1.58
CA HIS A 96 -29.76 -30.20 -0.71
C HIS A 96 -29.73 -29.22 0.47
N LEU A 97 -29.92 -27.91 0.22
CA LEU A 97 -29.97 -26.89 1.26
C LEU A 97 -31.03 -27.19 2.32
N ALA A 98 -32.21 -27.72 1.91
CA ALA A 98 -33.31 -28.13 2.81
C ALA A 98 -33.07 -29.48 3.52
N SER A 99 -32.05 -30.24 3.14
CA SER A 99 -31.87 -31.61 3.65
C SER A 99 -30.99 -31.74 4.89
N ASP A 100 -30.04 -30.82 5.08
CA ASP A 100 -29.01 -30.88 6.15
C ASP A 100 -28.53 -29.48 6.50
N ASP A 101 -27.88 -29.30 7.67
CA ASP A 101 -27.11 -28.10 7.98
C ASP A 101 -26.03 -27.88 6.91
N THR A 102 -25.87 -26.66 6.45
CA THR A 102 -25.10 -26.37 5.26
C THR A 102 -24.05 -25.28 5.50
N LEU A 103 -22.81 -25.54 5.10
CA LEU A 103 -21.82 -24.52 4.79
C LEU A 103 -22.01 -24.11 3.32
N LEU A 104 -22.38 -22.87 3.07
CA LEU A 104 -22.49 -22.30 1.72
C LEU A 104 -21.26 -21.43 1.44
N LEU A 105 -20.57 -21.70 0.32
CA LEU A 105 -19.35 -20.99 -0.05
C LEU A 105 -19.37 -20.62 -1.55
N GLU A 106 -18.82 -19.45 -1.86
CA GLU A 106 -18.41 -19.13 -3.23
C GLU A 106 -17.05 -19.77 -3.55
N SER A 107 -16.84 -20.05 -4.81
CA SER A 107 -15.65 -20.80 -5.28
C SER A 107 -14.46 -19.94 -5.68
N ASP A 108 -14.53 -18.63 -5.52
CA ASP A 108 -13.56 -17.62 -5.94
C ASP A 108 -12.85 -16.91 -4.79
N ILE A 109 -13.00 -17.43 -3.58
CA ILE A 109 -12.39 -16.92 -2.37
C ILE A 109 -11.20 -17.76 -1.92
N VAL A 110 -10.13 -17.08 -1.53
CA VAL A 110 -8.99 -17.67 -0.82
C VAL A 110 -9.01 -17.15 0.61
N PHE A 111 -8.89 -18.05 1.58
CA PHE A 111 -9.03 -17.69 2.99
C PHE A 111 -8.26 -18.64 3.91
N GLU A 112 -7.92 -18.15 5.11
CA GLU A 112 -7.28 -18.96 6.14
C GLU A 112 -8.25 -19.95 6.76
N LYS A 113 -7.77 -21.17 7.01
CA LYS A 113 -8.52 -22.26 7.62
C LYS A 113 -9.23 -21.87 8.93
N ARG A 114 -8.60 -20.97 9.72
CA ARG A 114 -9.15 -20.47 10.99
C ARG A 114 -10.53 -19.85 10.85
N ILE A 115 -10.87 -19.30 9.70
CA ILE A 115 -12.21 -18.74 9.42
C ILE A 115 -13.28 -19.82 9.54
N LEU A 116 -13.09 -21.00 8.92
CA LEU A 116 -14.04 -22.10 9.04
C LEU A 116 -14.06 -22.69 10.45
N GLU A 117 -12.93 -22.78 11.13
CA GLU A 117 -12.87 -23.23 12.53
C GLU A 117 -13.77 -22.33 13.40
N ARG A 118 -13.68 -21.00 13.26
CA ARG A 118 -14.54 -20.05 13.98
C ARG A 118 -16.03 -20.20 13.62
N VAL A 119 -16.34 -20.41 12.34
CA VAL A 119 -17.71 -20.67 11.90
C VAL A 119 -18.30 -21.90 12.59
N LEU A 120 -17.47 -22.95 12.77
CA LEU A 120 -17.90 -24.19 13.43
C LEU A 120 -17.96 -24.07 14.97
N GLU A 121 -17.10 -23.25 15.56
CA GLU A 121 -17.07 -22.95 17.00
C GLU A 121 -18.21 -22.02 17.44
N GLU A 122 -18.78 -21.20 16.52
CA GLU A 122 -19.88 -20.27 16.86
C GLU A 122 -21.14 -21.02 17.30
N PRO A 123 -21.66 -20.77 18.50
CA PRO A 123 -22.83 -21.49 19.01
C PRO A 123 -24.12 -21.21 18.23
N TYR A 124 -24.30 -19.98 17.71
CA TYR A 124 -25.49 -19.63 16.96
C TYR A 124 -25.54 -20.36 15.62
N PRO A 125 -26.66 -21.02 15.22
CA PRO A 125 -26.64 -21.95 14.08
C PRO A 125 -26.54 -21.27 12.70
N ASP A 126 -27.07 -20.05 12.56
CA ASP A 126 -27.17 -19.36 11.27
C ASP A 126 -26.23 -18.16 11.25
N VAL A 127 -25.14 -18.29 10.49
CA VAL A 127 -23.97 -17.37 10.54
C VAL A 127 -23.58 -16.91 9.15
N ALA A 128 -23.23 -15.65 9.04
CA ALA A 128 -22.52 -15.07 7.88
C ALA A 128 -21.16 -14.53 8.32
N VAL A 129 -20.10 -14.96 7.67
CA VAL A 129 -18.77 -14.37 7.88
C VAL A 129 -18.73 -12.98 7.22
N VAL A 130 -18.25 -11.99 7.95
CA VAL A 130 -18.19 -10.61 7.48
C VAL A 130 -16.83 -9.97 7.81
N ASP A 131 -16.36 -9.04 6.96
CA ASP A 131 -15.21 -8.20 7.24
C ASP A 131 -15.59 -6.72 7.21
N ARG A 132 -14.90 -5.86 7.94
CA ARG A 132 -15.09 -4.41 7.89
C ARG A 132 -14.93 -3.93 6.45
N TYR A 133 -15.88 -3.10 5.98
CA TYR A 133 -15.81 -2.55 4.63
C TYR A 133 -14.51 -1.80 4.39
N LYS A 134 -13.94 -2.01 3.22
CA LYS A 134 -12.76 -1.29 2.71
C LYS A 134 -13.04 -0.85 1.27
N SER A 135 -12.47 0.27 0.87
CA SER A 135 -12.82 0.98 -0.37
C SER A 135 -12.69 0.18 -1.68
N TRP A 136 -11.94 -0.91 -1.67
CA TRP A 136 -11.79 -1.79 -2.84
C TRP A 136 -12.77 -2.97 -2.87
N MET A 137 -13.52 -3.19 -1.78
CA MET A 137 -14.46 -4.31 -1.70
C MET A 137 -15.70 -4.02 -2.53
N ASP A 138 -16.08 -4.98 -3.37
CA ASP A 138 -17.33 -5.01 -4.13
C ASP A 138 -18.27 -6.08 -3.56
N GLY A 139 -19.53 -6.12 -4.01
CA GLY A 139 -20.54 -7.12 -3.64
C GLY A 139 -21.46 -6.67 -2.50
N THR A 140 -21.91 -7.61 -1.68
CA THR A 140 -22.95 -7.38 -0.68
C THR A 140 -22.40 -6.81 0.61
N MET A 141 -22.91 -5.62 0.99
CA MET A 141 -22.63 -5.00 2.29
C MET A 141 -23.77 -5.23 3.26
N VAL A 142 -23.44 -5.28 4.55
CA VAL A 142 -24.43 -5.44 5.62
C VAL A 142 -24.17 -4.47 6.75
N THR A 143 -25.21 -4.19 7.54
CA THR A 143 -25.11 -3.54 8.85
C THR A 143 -25.54 -4.52 9.93
N VAL A 144 -24.99 -4.34 11.13
CA VAL A 144 -25.23 -5.21 12.28
C VAL A 144 -25.71 -4.41 13.48
N ASP A 145 -26.50 -5.06 14.34
CA ASP A 145 -26.90 -4.52 15.64
C ASP A 145 -25.81 -4.73 16.72
N GLU A 146 -26.10 -4.28 17.94
CA GLU A 146 -25.20 -4.43 19.10
C GLU A 146 -24.92 -5.90 19.48
N LYS A 147 -25.81 -6.83 19.08
CA LYS A 147 -25.69 -8.27 19.33
C LYS A 147 -25.06 -9.03 18.16
N GLN A 148 -24.54 -8.29 17.16
CA GLN A 148 -23.96 -8.84 15.93
C GLN A 148 -24.98 -9.56 15.01
N PHE A 149 -26.29 -9.26 15.09
CA PHE A 149 -27.23 -9.73 14.08
C PHE A 149 -27.25 -8.79 12.88
N ILE A 150 -27.32 -9.38 11.68
CA ILE A 150 -27.47 -8.60 10.44
C ILE A 150 -28.88 -8.02 10.41
N VAL A 151 -28.97 -6.71 10.36
CA VAL A 151 -30.23 -5.95 10.33
C VAL A 151 -30.59 -5.44 8.95
N ASP A 152 -29.59 -5.22 8.09
CA ASP A 152 -29.83 -4.74 6.73
C ASP A 152 -28.77 -5.26 5.76
N PHE A 153 -29.20 -5.59 4.54
CA PHE A 153 -28.37 -5.86 3.39
C PHE A 153 -28.40 -4.63 2.47
N VAL A 154 -27.33 -3.88 2.48
CA VAL A 154 -27.23 -2.58 1.83
C VAL A 154 -27.20 -2.74 0.31
N SER A 155 -28.27 -2.31 -0.37
CA SER A 155 -28.35 -2.34 -1.82
C SER A 155 -27.48 -1.26 -2.47
N LYS A 156 -27.16 -1.40 -3.78
CA LYS A 156 -26.47 -0.34 -4.55
C LYS A 156 -27.18 1.02 -4.49
N HIS A 157 -28.51 1.03 -4.31
CA HIS A 157 -29.30 2.26 -4.25
C HIS A 157 -29.29 2.92 -2.86
N THR A 158 -29.07 2.13 -1.80
CA THR A 158 -29.04 2.59 -0.41
C THR A 158 -27.62 2.78 0.12
N PHE A 159 -26.61 2.35 -0.63
CA PHE A 159 -25.20 2.50 -0.25
C PHE A 159 -24.82 3.99 -0.18
N SER A 160 -24.20 4.39 0.93
CA SER A 160 -23.69 5.74 1.14
C SER A 160 -22.23 5.70 1.58
N TYR A 161 -21.37 6.42 0.85
CA TYR A 161 -19.95 6.54 1.22
C TYR A 161 -19.73 7.21 2.58
N GLU A 162 -20.68 8.02 3.07
CA GLU A 162 -20.62 8.63 4.40
C GLU A 162 -20.79 7.61 5.54
N LYS A 163 -21.47 6.49 5.26
CA LYS A 163 -21.79 5.43 6.22
C LYS A 163 -20.83 4.24 6.17
N THR A 164 -19.79 4.30 5.36
CA THR A 164 -18.87 3.16 5.15
C THR A 164 -18.23 2.61 6.42
N SER A 165 -18.05 3.44 7.45
CA SER A 165 -17.56 3.02 8.77
C SER A 165 -18.50 2.06 9.51
N THR A 166 -19.78 2.02 9.14
CA THR A 166 -20.79 1.14 9.75
C THR A 166 -21.00 -0.15 8.95
N TYR A 167 -20.43 -0.25 7.75
CA TYR A 167 -20.65 -1.37 6.86
C TYR A 167 -19.66 -2.51 7.07
N PHE A 168 -20.14 -3.72 6.84
CA PHE A 168 -19.36 -4.92 6.70
C PHE A 168 -19.61 -5.52 5.31
N LYS A 169 -18.58 -6.10 4.70
CA LYS A 169 -18.68 -6.92 3.48
C LYS A 169 -18.90 -8.38 3.87
N THR A 170 -19.82 -9.06 3.22
CA THR A 170 -19.95 -10.52 3.35
C THR A 170 -18.74 -11.21 2.70
N VAL A 171 -18.15 -12.19 3.41
CA VAL A 171 -16.97 -12.95 2.91
C VAL A 171 -17.41 -14.10 1.98
N ASN A 172 -18.71 -14.21 1.73
CA ASN A 172 -19.33 -15.27 0.93
C ASN A 172 -19.11 -16.68 1.51
N ILE A 173 -19.04 -16.75 2.85
CA ILE A 173 -19.04 -17.97 3.66
C ILE A 173 -20.20 -17.87 4.65
N TYR A 174 -21.12 -18.82 4.57
CA TYR A 174 -22.30 -18.88 5.43
C TYR A 174 -22.45 -20.25 6.06
N ARG A 175 -23.01 -20.31 7.27
CA ARG A 175 -23.58 -21.52 7.84
C ARG A 175 -25.08 -21.32 8.01
N PHE A 176 -25.87 -22.21 7.42
CA PHE A 176 -27.33 -22.25 7.56
C PHE A 176 -27.74 -23.57 8.19
N SER A 177 -28.54 -23.49 9.23
CA SER A 177 -29.19 -24.66 9.78
C SER A 177 -30.24 -25.20 8.80
N LYS A 178 -30.52 -26.47 8.88
CA LYS A 178 -31.64 -27.09 8.15
C LYS A 178 -32.98 -26.40 8.49
N GLU A 179 -33.17 -26.04 9.74
CA GLU A 179 -34.38 -25.34 10.20
C GLU A 179 -34.54 -23.98 9.52
N PHE A 180 -33.50 -23.17 9.48
CA PHE A 180 -33.49 -21.89 8.77
C PHE A 180 -33.75 -22.07 7.28
N SER A 181 -33.08 -23.05 6.68
CA SER A 181 -33.20 -23.33 5.24
C SER A 181 -34.63 -23.73 4.86
N VAL A 182 -35.24 -24.68 5.59
CA VAL A 182 -36.61 -25.19 5.32
C VAL A 182 -37.67 -24.16 5.68
N GLY A 183 -37.54 -23.54 6.87
CA GLY A 183 -38.59 -22.67 7.42
C GLY A 183 -38.60 -21.26 6.86
N LYS A 184 -37.46 -20.78 6.37
CA LYS A 184 -37.33 -19.40 5.94
C LYS A 184 -36.73 -19.27 4.54
N TYR A 185 -35.47 -19.71 4.31
CA TYR A 185 -34.71 -19.33 3.15
C TYR A 185 -35.22 -19.95 1.84
N VAL A 186 -35.40 -21.28 1.78
CA VAL A 186 -35.81 -22.01 0.56
C VAL A 186 -37.20 -21.59 0.07
N PRO A 187 -38.23 -21.40 0.89
CA PRO A 187 -39.53 -20.92 0.41
C PRO A 187 -39.43 -19.56 -0.32
N PHE A 188 -38.66 -18.62 0.22
CA PHE A 188 -38.44 -17.32 -0.43
C PHE A 188 -37.58 -17.43 -1.71
N LEU A 189 -36.56 -18.26 -1.68
CA LEU A 189 -35.73 -18.55 -2.84
C LEU A 189 -36.56 -19.12 -4.00
N GLU A 190 -37.44 -20.10 -3.71
CA GLU A 190 -38.34 -20.69 -4.71
C GLU A 190 -39.35 -19.68 -5.27
N ALA A 191 -39.97 -18.89 -4.39
CA ALA A 191 -40.89 -17.85 -4.80
C ALA A 191 -40.17 -16.79 -5.70
N TYR A 192 -39.01 -16.36 -5.28
CA TYR A 192 -38.24 -15.36 -6.02
C TYR A 192 -37.85 -15.87 -7.43
N CYS A 193 -37.20 -17.04 -7.52
CA CYS A 193 -36.76 -17.60 -8.79
C CYS A 193 -37.90 -17.97 -9.75
N LYS A 194 -39.10 -18.22 -9.24
CA LYS A 194 -40.29 -18.48 -10.07
C LYS A 194 -41.00 -17.20 -10.55
N CYS A 195 -40.87 -16.09 -9.80
CA CYS A 195 -41.62 -14.86 -10.06
C CYS A 195 -40.79 -13.72 -10.66
N PHE A 196 -39.49 -13.75 -10.49
CA PHE A 196 -38.58 -12.67 -10.88
C PHE A 196 -37.43 -13.15 -11.76
N ASP A 197 -36.54 -12.23 -12.11
CA ASP A 197 -35.32 -12.49 -12.86
C ASP A 197 -34.29 -13.28 -12.05
N ASN A 198 -33.67 -14.27 -12.66
CA ASN A 198 -32.61 -15.12 -12.07
C ASN A 198 -31.20 -14.50 -12.16
N SER A 199 -31.08 -13.22 -12.47
CA SER A 199 -29.81 -12.47 -12.56
C SER A 199 -29.37 -11.83 -11.23
N ALA A 200 -30.16 -11.98 -10.15
CA ALA A 200 -29.85 -11.47 -8.82
C ALA A 200 -28.79 -12.30 -8.08
N TYR A 201 -28.23 -11.72 -7.02
CA TYR A 201 -27.44 -12.44 -6.02
C TYR A 201 -28.35 -13.15 -5.02
N TYR A 202 -27.92 -14.32 -4.48
CA TYR A 202 -28.71 -15.08 -3.50
C TYR A 202 -28.89 -14.34 -2.18
N GLU A 203 -28.05 -13.37 -1.84
CA GLU A 203 -28.19 -12.48 -0.70
C GLU A 203 -29.45 -11.59 -0.79
N GLN A 204 -30.02 -11.43 -1.98
CA GLN A 204 -31.29 -10.73 -2.15
C GLN A 204 -32.40 -11.39 -1.32
N ILE A 205 -32.36 -12.71 -1.15
CA ILE A 205 -33.31 -13.44 -0.29
C ILE A 205 -33.08 -13.07 1.17
N LEU A 206 -31.83 -12.99 1.61
CA LEU A 206 -31.49 -12.58 2.97
C LEU A 206 -31.92 -11.12 3.23
N ALA A 207 -31.80 -10.25 2.24
CA ALA A 207 -32.29 -8.87 2.30
C ALA A 207 -33.81 -8.82 2.52
N VAL A 208 -34.58 -9.61 1.78
CA VAL A 208 -36.03 -9.70 1.97
C VAL A 208 -36.40 -10.24 3.36
N LEU A 209 -35.68 -11.25 3.82
CA LEU A 209 -35.91 -11.85 5.14
C LEU A 209 -35.58 -10.87 6.27
N SER A 210 -34.52 -10.03 6.14
CA SER A 210 -34.20 -9.02 7.15
C SER A 210 -35.26 -7.93 7.25
N LEU A 211 -35.80 -7.46 6.11
CA LEU A 211 -36.94 -6.52 6.10
C LEU A 211 -38.21 -7.04 6.78
N LEU A 212 -38.36 -8.36 6.87
CA LEU A 212 -39.49 -9.01 7.53
C LEU A 212 -39.18 -9.39 8.99
N ASP A 213 -38.10 -8.90 9.56
CA ASP A 213 -37.60 -9.28 10.90
C ASP A 213 -37.38 -10.80 11.06
N LYS A 214 -37.16 -11.52 9.99
CA LYS A 214 -37.05 -12.98 9.96
C LYS A 214 -35.68 -13.53 9.63
N ALA A 215 -34.72 -12.68 9.26
CA ALA A 215 -33.40 -13.18 8.86
C ALA A 215 -32.78 -14.02 10.00
N GLY A 216 -32.67 -13.44 11.20
CA GLY A 216 -32.08 -14.14 12.34
C GLY A 216 -30.67 -14.66 12.03
N LEU A 217 -29.91 -13.94 11.20
CA LEU A 217 -28.59 -14.31 10.75
C LEU A 217 -27.54 -13.53 11.55
N LYS A 218 -26.64 -14.25 12.23
CA LYS A 218 -25.58 -13.65 13.02
C LYS A 218 -24.35 -13.34 12.16
N ALA A 219 -23.86 -12.13 12.21
CA ALA A 219 -22.58 -11.79 11.63
C ALA A 219 -21.43 -12.35 12.49
N LEU A 220 -20.44 -12.94 11.84
CA LEU A 220 -19.16 -13.34 12.45
C LEU A 220 -18.06 -12.46 11.87
N PRO A 221 -17.71 -11.34 12.53
CA PRO A 221 -16.66 -10.46 12.06
C PRO A 221 -15.30 -11.13 12.12
N LEU A 222 -14.48 -10.92 11.10
CA LEU A 222 -13.08 -11.34 11.10
C LEU A 222 -12.27 -10.51 12.10
N GLU A 223 -11.30 -11.14 12.76
CA GLU A 223 -10.44 -10.57 13.80
C GLU A 223 -8.96 -10.50 13.36
N GLY A 224 -8.73 -10.47 12.06
CA GLY A 224 -7.39 -10.42 11.47
C GLY A 224 -7.06 -11.60 10.56
N GLU A 225 -7.96 -12.58 10.46
CA GLU A 225 -7.81 -13.68 9.52
C GLU A 225 -7.77 -13.16 8.08
N LYS A 226 -6.86 -13.72 7.28
CA LYS A 226 -6.67 -13.30 5.89
C LYS A 226 -7.66 -14.01 4.97
N TRP A 227 -8.26 -13.23 4.09
CA TRP A 227 -9.10 -13.70 3.01
C TRP A 227 -9.02 -12.75 1.81
N TYR A 228 -9.37 -13.24 0.64
CA TYR A 228 -9.46 -12.41 -0.55
C TYR A 228 -10.39 -13.04 -1.59
N GLU A 229 -11.23 -12.23 -2.22
CA GLU A 229 -12.08 -12.58 -3.36
C GLU A 229 -11.34 -12.21 -4.65
N ILE A 230 -11.24 -13.14 -5.59
CA ILE A 230 -10.44 -12.96 -6.81
C ILE A 230 -11.38 -12.72 -7.97
N ASP A 231 -11.51 -11.47 -8.37
CA ASP A 231 -12.41 -11.08 -9.46
C ASP A 231 -11.67 -10.67 -10.74
N ASP A 232 -10.47 -10.15 -10.59
CA ASP A 232 -9.63 -9.70 -11.70
C ASP A 232 -8.14 -10.01 -11.46
N MET A 233 -7.29 -9.57 -12.42
CA MET A 233 -5.84 -9.79 -12.34
C MET A 233 -5.16 -9.07 -11.18
N GLN A 234 -5.69 -7.93 -10.75
CA GLN A 234 -5.16 -7.21 -9.60
C GLN A 234 -5.48 -7.96 -8.29
N ASP A 235 -6.68 -8.50 -8.19
CA ASP A 235 -7.09 -9.33 -7.05
C ASP A 235 -6.22 -10.59 -6.94
N LEU A 236 -5.95 -11.23 -8.08
CA LEU A 236 -5.04 -12.39 -8.12
C LEU A 236 -3.64 -12.03 -7.62
N ASP A 237 -3.04 -10.93 -8.10
CA ASP A 237 -1.72 -10.48 -7.65
C ASP A 237 -1.69 -10.13 -6.14
N ILE A 238 -2.79 -9.60 -5.59
CA ILE A 238 -2.92 -9.34 -4.16
C ILE A 238 -3.05 -10.65 -3.38
N ALA A 239 -3.91 -11.57 -3.83
CA ALA A 239 -4.07 -12.88 -3.21
C ALA A 239 -2.75 -13.68 -3.22
N GLU A 240 -2.00 -13.67 -4.33
CA GLU A 240 -0.66 -14.26 -4.40
C GLU A 240 0.32 -13.65 -3.40
N THR A 241 0.21 -12.35 -3.16
CA THR A 241 1.04 -11.66 -2.16
C THR A 241 0.61 -12.03 -0.74
N LEU A 242 -0.70 -12.03 -0.42
CA LEU A 242 -1.22 -12.35 0.92
C LEU A 242 -1.00 -13.81 1.32
N PHE A 243 -1.16 -14.74 0.37
CA PHE A 243 -1.05 -16.20 0.59
C PHE A 243 0.25 -16.78 0.02
N GLY A 244 1.26 -15.94 -0.21
CA GLY A 244 2.56 -16.33 -0.74
C GLY A 244 3.30 -17.31 0.16
N LYS A 245 4.16 -18.14 -0.46
CA LYS A 245 5.12 -18.95 0.29
C LYS A 245 6.09 -18.03 1.02
N LYS A 246 6.66 -18.52 2.12
CA LYS A 246 7.56 -17.75 3.01
C LYS A 246 8.64 -16.96 2.25
N GLU A 247 9.27 -17.59 1.25
CA GLU A 247 10.38 -17.02 0.48
C GLU A 247 9.96 -15.96 -0.55
N GLY A 248 8.67 -15.90 -0.92
CA GLY A 248 8.13 -14.97 -1.91
C GLY A 248 7.46 -13.72 -1.35
N LEU A 249 7.18 -13.69 -0.03
CA LEU A 249 6.36 -12.66 0.59
C LEU A 249 7.02 -11.27 0.52
N LEU A 250 8.25 -11.14 1.02
CA LEU A 250 8.98 -9.86 1.02
C LEU A 250 9.23 -9.32 -0.41
N PRO A 251 9.70 -10.10 -1.39
CA PRO A 251 9.78 -9.66 -2.78
C PRO A 251 8.43 -9.25 -3.37
N GLY A 252 7.34 -9.94 -3.03
CA GLY A 252 5.98 -9.61 -3.46
C GLY A 252 5.54 -8.21 -3.06
N TYR A 253 5.83 -7.79 -1.82
CA TYR A 253 5.59 -6.42 -1.37
C TYR A 253 6.57 -5.41 -1.97
N GLN A 254 7.87 -5.74 -2.03
CA GLN A 254 8.90 -4.81 -2.50
C GLN A 254 8.72 -4.40 -3.97
N LYS A 255 8.30 -5.33 -4.85
CA LYS A 255 8.06 -5.05 -6.29
C LYS A 255 6.95 -4.02 -6.55
N ARG A 256 6.09 -3.73 -5.55
CA ARG A 256 4.96 -2.80 -5.70
C ARG A 256 5.35 -1.34 -5.55
N TYR A 257 6.42 -1.04 -4.83
CA TYR A 257 6.86 0.34 -4.52
C TYR A 257 5.78 1.23 -3.87
N GLY A 258 4.73 0.65 -3.28
CA GLY A 258 3.58 1.36 -2.70
C GLY A 258 2.25 0.68 -2.99
N GLY A 259 1.14 1.42 -2.82
CA GLY A 259 -0.21 0.88 -3.05
C GLY A 259 -0.67 -0.08 -1.95
N TYR A 260 -0.13 0.06 -0.76
CA TYR A 260 -0.38 -0.88 0.36
C TYR A 260 -1.75 -0.70 1.02
N TRP A 261 -2.56 0.25 0.59
CA TRP A 261 -3.95 0.39 1.06
C TRP A 261 -4.85 -0.82 0.77
N ARG A 262 -4.41 -1.72 -0.14
CA ARG A 262 -5.05 -3.02 -0.39
C ARG A 262 -4.65 -4.10 0.62
N PHE A 263 -3.70 -3.81 1.53
CA PHE A 263 -3.18 -4.69 2.56
C PHE A 263 -3.44 -4.08 3.95
N PRO A 264 -4.67 -4.21 4.48
CA PRO A 264 -5.14 -3.43 5.63
C PRO A 264 -4.40 -3.71 6.94
N PHE A 265 -3.76 -4.85 7.05
CA PHE A 265 -3.01 -5.24 8.25
C PHE A 265 -1.54 -4.83 8.19
N LEU A 266 -1.06 -4.43 7.01
CA LEU A 266 0.34 -4.10 6.82
C LEU A 266 0.71 -2.78 7.49
N LEU A 267 1.65 -2.83 8.41
CA LEU A 267 2.33 -1.66 8.97
C LEU A 267 3.57 -1.35 8.14
N ASP A 268 3.50 -0.29 7.35
CA ASP A 268 4.56 0.11 6.43
C ASP A 268 5.61 0.99 7.12
N PHE A 269 6.74 0.40 7.50
CA PHE A 269 7.95 1.06 7.97
C PHE A 269 9.05 1.17 6.89
N ALA A 270 8.71 0.90 5.62
CA ALA A 270 9.64 1.02 4.49
C ALA A 270 9.51 2.36 3.76
N TYR A 271 8.30 2.92 3.66
CA TYR A 271 8.03 4.17 2.97
C TYR A 271 7.86 5.34 3.94
N LEU A 272 8.32 6.50 3.50
CA LEU A 272 8.80 7.59 4.35
C LEU A 272 7.86 8.80 4.23
N VAL A 273 6.91 8.95 5.15
CA VAL A 273 5.98 10.10 5.18
C VAL A 273 5.82 10.65 6.59
N ASN A 274 5.54 11.96 6.70
CA ASN A 274 5.17 12.59 7.95
C ASN A 274 3.76 12.12 8.37
N PRO A 275 3.59 11.45 9.53
CA PRO A 275 2.27 10.98 9.96
C PRO A 275 1.38 12.08 10.56
N HIS A 276 1.94 13.28 10.82
CA HIS A 276 1.26 14.38 11.52
C HIS A 276 0.78 15.48 10.59
N PHE A 277 1.02 15.36 9.29
CA PHE A 277 0.59 16.31 8.27
C PHE A 277 0.23 15.55 6.98
N PRO A 278 -0.79 15.97 6.22
CA PRO A 278 -1.67 17.15 6.39
C PRO A 278 -2.59 17.06 7.61
N THR A 279 -3.05 18.25 8.11
CA THR A 279 -4.06 18.30 9.17
C THR A 279 -5.44 17.89 8.65
N GLU A 280 -6.34 17.42 9.54
CA GLU A 280 -7.71 17.06 9.15
C GLU A 280 -8.43 18.23 8.45
N ARG A 281 -8.28 19.47 8.97
CA ARG A 281 -8.85 20.66 8.35
C ARG A 281 -8.37 20.89 6.91
N MET A 282 -7.09 20.62 6.62
CA MET A 282 -6.55 20.71 5.26
C MET A 282 -7.12 19.62 4.35
N LEU A 283 -7.29 18.42 4.87
CA LEU A 283 -7.92 17.31 4.16
C LEU A 283 -9.39 17.60 3.84
N GLU A 284 -10.13 18.21 4.78
CA GLU A 284 -11.51 18.66 4.55
C GLU A 284 -11.58 19.73 3.45
N GLU A 285 -10.64 20.69 3.45
CA GLU A 285 -10.57 21.72 2.39
C GLU A 285 -10.26 21.10 1.02
N LEU A 286 -9.40 20.08 0.94
CA LEU A 286 -9.13 19.33 -0.28
C LEU A 286 -10.37 18.54 -0.74
N LYS A 287 -11.04 17.84 0.17
CA LYS A 287 -12.28 17.07 -0.09
C LYS A 287 -13.40 17.99 -0.63
N ALA A 288 -13.57 19.16 -0.04
CA ALA A 288 -14.59 20.12 -0.44
C ALA A 288 -14.41 20.66 -1.88
N ASN A 289 -13.18 20.64 -2.40
CA ASN A 289 -12.88 21.09 -3.76
C ASN A 289 -12.63 19.95 -4.76
N PHE A 290 -12.71 18.69 -4.31
CA PHE A 290 -12.32 17.52 -5.08
C PHE A 290 -13.02 17.43 -6.45
N ASP A 291 -14.34 17.57 -6.49
CA ASP A 291 -15.14 17.50 -7.72
C ASP A 291 -14.70 18.51 -8.78
N LYS A 292 -14.41 19.75 -8.35
CA LYS A 292 -13.93 20.81 -9.23
C LYS A 292 -12.54 20.50 -9.75
N LEU A 293 -11.64 20.10 -8.86
CA LEU A 293 -10.23 19.81 -9.18
C LEU A 293 -10.09 18.58 -10.07
N LEU A 294 -10.96 17.59 -9.90
CA LEU A 294 -10.97 16.38 -10.73
C LEU A 294 -11.38 16.67 -12.19
N ARG A 295 -12.28 17.64 -12.39
CA ARG A 295 -12.91 17.91 -13.71
C ARG A 295 -12.24 19.02 -14.50
N GLN A 296 -11.25 19.73 -13.94
CA GLN A 296 -10.58 20.85 -14.58
C GLN A 296 -9.08 20.58 -14.76
N TYR A 297 -8.54 21.06 -15.87
CA TYR A 297 -7.10 21.06 -16.09
C TYR A 297 -6.40 21.95 -15.06
N PRO A 298 -5.22 21.54 -14.58
CA PRO A 298 -4.36 22.42 -13.79
C PRO A 298 -3.82 23.55 -14.66
N SER A 299 -3.32 24.59 -14.00
CA SER A 299 -2.55 25.64 -14.65
C SER A 299 -1.20 25.10 -15.17
N GLY A 300 -0.59 25.79 -16.11
CA GLY A 300 0.76 25.48 -16.57
C GLY A 300 1.84 26.00 -15.60
N SER A 301 3.09 25.77 -15.99
CA SER A 301 4.30 26.11 -15.21
C SER A 301 4.37 27.58 -14.77
N TYR A 302 3.84 28.49 -15.57
CA TYR A 302 3.78 29.92 -15.25
C TYR A 302 3.10 30.21 -13.89
N VAL A 303 1.99 29.56 -13.58
CA VAL A 303 1.29 29.70 -12.29
C VAL A 303 2.00 28.92 -11.21
N ASN A 304 2.33 27.66 -11.48
CA ASN A 304 2.91 26.74 -10.48
C ASN A 304 4.26 27.22 -9.93
N ARG A 305 5.13 27.77 -10.80
CA ARG A 305 6.41 28.40 -10.38
C ARG A 305 6.16 29.58 -9.44
N ARG A 306 5.14 30.40 -9.69
CA ARG A 306 4.77 31.56 -8.83
C ARG A 306 4.23 31.15 -7.49
N LEU A 307 3.46 30.08 -7.42
CA LEU A 307 2.94 29.55 -6.14
C LEU A 307 4.11 29.08 -5.25
N VAL A 308 5.06 28.34 -5.82
CA VAL A 308 6.28 27.92 -5.13
C VAL A 308 7.12 29.13 -4.74
N ALA A 309 7.40 30.04 -5.68
CA ALA A 309 8.19 31.25 -5.46
C ALA A 309 7.66 32.11 -4.31
N LYS A 310 6.33 32.26 -4.23
CA LYS A 310 5.67 32.98 -3.14
C LYS A 310 5.92 32.31 -1.79
N HIS A 311 5.76 30.96 -1.71
CA HIS A 311 5.90 30.24 -0.44
C HIS A 311 7.33 30.33 0.13
N TRP A 312 8.35 30.19 -0.74
CA TRP A 312 9.77 30.25 -0.32
C TRP A 312 10.39 31.64 -0.44
N ASN A 313 9.61 32.64 -0.84
CA ASN A 313 10.09 34.03 -1.03
C ASN A 313 11.33 34.14 -1.93
N ILE A 314 11.28 33.49 -3.10
CA ILE A 314 12.35 33.46 -4.12
C ILE A 314 11.78 33.87 -5.49
N PRO A 315 12.63 34.24 -6.48
CA PRO A 315 12.16 34.55 -7.84
C PRO A 315 11.51 33.34 -8.52
N ALA A 316 10.45 33.56 -9.28
CA ALA A 316 9.77 32.47 -10.01
C ALA A 316 10.67 31.84 -11.09
N GLU A 317 11.60 32.62 -11.64
CA GLU A 317 12.60 32.20 -12.61
C GLU A 317 13.62 31.21 -12.02
N ALA A 318 13.78 31.22 -10.70
CA ALA A 318 14.67 30.30 -9.98
C ALA A 318 14.03 28.91 -9.74
N VAL A 319 12.78 28.68 -10.14
CA VAL A 319 11.99 27.48 -9.76
C VAL A 319 11.64 26.62 -10.97
N ALA A 320 11.72 25.31 -10.82
CA ALA A 320 11.02 24.32 -11.65
C ALA A 320 10.14 23.40 -10.77
N VAL A 321 8.95 23.06 -11.27
CA VAL A 321 7.97 22.25 -10.53
C VAL A 321 7.71 20.95 -11.28
N GLY A 322 7.82 19.82 -10.59
CA GLY A 322 7.71 18.49 -11.18
C GLY A 322 6.68 17.57 -10.51
N ASN A 323 6.29 16.55 -11.25
CA ASN A 323 5.45 15.44 -10.78
C ASN A 323 6.26 14.52 -9.83
N GLY A 324 6.57 15.04 -8.64
CA GLY A 324 7.53 14.52 -7.70
C GLY A 324 8.98 14.85 -8.06
N ALA A 325 9.86 14.77 -7.07
CA ALA A 325 11.29 15.03 -7.28
C ALA A 325 11.93 14.08 -8.32
N ALA A 326 11.43 12.84 -8.44
CA ALA A 326 11.99 11.86 -9.38
C ALA A 326 11.90 12.32 -10.86
N GLU A 327 10.83 13.02 -11.25
CA GLU A 327 10.73 13.60 -12.59
C GLU A 327 11.81 14.67 -12.83
N LEU A 328 11.98 15.57 -11.85
CA LEU A 328 13.00 16.62 -11.91
C LEU A 328 14.42 16.05 -11.91
N ILE A 329 14.69 15.05 -11.07
CA ILE A 329 15.98 14.36 -11.01
C ILE A 329 16.35 13.79 -12.38
N ARG A 330 15.46 13.00 -12.99
CA ARG A 330 15.71 12.40 -14.30
C ARG A 330 15.99 13.44 -15.38
N LYS A 331 15.17 14.51 -15.43
CA LYS A 331 15.35 15.56 -16.43
C LYS A 331 16.60 16.42 -16.18
N LEU A 332 16.95 16.68 -14.93
CA LEU A 332 18.18 17.36 -14.57
C LEU A 332 19.40 16.53 -14.97
N MET A 333 19.40 15.22 -14.72
CA MET A 333 20.48 14.30 -15.11
C MET A 333 20.69 14.24 -16.64
N GLU A 334 19.63 14.38 -17.44
CA GLU A 334 19.72 14.48 -18.90
C GLU A 334 20.34 15.79 -19.37
N LEU A 335 20.18 16.89 -18.60
CA LEU A 335 20.70 18.22 -18.95
C LEU A 335 22.14 18.44 -18.53
N LEU A 336 22.59 17.74 -17.48
CA LEU A 336 23.94 17.96 -16.94
C LEU A 336 24.99 17.18 -17.73
N PRO A 337 25.99 17.88 -18.31
CA PRO A 337 27.08 17.23 -19.05
C PRO A 337 28.15 16.69 -18.12
N GLY A 338 28.99 15.82 -18.65
CA GLY A 338 30.21 15.36 -18.02
C GLY A 338 30.03 14.36 -16.91
N ARG A 339 31.02 14.28 -16.01
CA ARG A 339 31.07 13.28 -14.93
C ARG A 339 30.44 13.80 -13.63
N MET A 340 29.65 12.98 -12.99
CA MET A 340 29.00 13.32 -11.72
C MET A 340 29.60 12.56 -10.54
N GLY A 341 29.95 13.28 -9.49
CA GLY A 341 30.32 12.74 -8.19
C GLY A 341 29.04 12.37 -7.39
N VAL A 342 28.99 11.16 -6.86
CA VAL A 342 27.85 10.68 -6.06
C VAL A 342 28.36 9.95 -4.82
N ILE A 343 27.70 10.17 -3.69
CA ILE A 343 27.99 9.47 -2.44
C ILE A 343 27.12 8.20 -2.37
N LEU A 344 27.74 7.05 -2.06
CA LEU A 344 27.05 5.78 -1.89
C LEU A 344 26.99 5.40 -0.39
N PRO A 345 25.95 4.66 0.02
CA PRO A 345 24.72 4.33 -0.72
C PRO A 345 23.82 5.56 -0.89
N THR A 346 23.01 5.62 -1.94
CA THR A 346 22.15 6.78 -2.23
C THR A 346 20.77 6.36 -2.76
N PHE A 347 19.95 7.33 -3.17
CA PHE A 347 18.67 7.07 -3.83
C PHE A 347 18.90 6.61 -5.28
N GLU A 348 18.31 5.46 -5.67
CA GLU A 348 18.58 4.78 -6.94
C GLU A 348 18.26 5.62 -8.20
N GLU A 349 17.29 6.56 -8.12
CA GLU A 349 16.95 7.44 -9.26
C GLU A 349 18.13 8.30 -9.73
N TYR A 350 19.13 8.54 -8.89
CA TYR A 350 20.36 9.24 -9.25
C TYR A 350 21.40 8.36 -9.94
N LEU A 351 21.20 7.05 -9.94
CA LEU A 351 22.15 6.07 -10.46
C LEU A 351 21.74 5.48 -11.82
N VAL A 352 20.68 6.00 -12.43
CA VAL A 352 20.11 5.47 -13.68
C VAL A 352 20.98 5.92 -14.88
N GLY A 353 21.49 4.93 -15.63
CA GLY A 353 22.07 5.17 -16.97
C GLY A 353 23.53 5.59 -17.01
N ASP A 354 24.48 4.94 -16.20
CA ASP A 354 25.59 5.74 -15.83
C ASP A 354 27.01 5.16 -15.86
N ASP A 355 27.65 5.28 -17.02
CA ASP A 355 29.10 5.22 -17.18
C ASP A 355 29.81 6.53 -16.73
N ARG A 356 29.07 7.58 -16.37
CA ARG A 356 29.55 8.93 -16.01
C ARG A 356 29.60 9.20 -14.50
N ILE A 357 29.28 8.22 -13.65
CA ILE A 357 29.23 8.39 -12.20
C ILE A 357 30.59 8.03 -11.57
N GLU A 358 31.20 9.00 -10.86
CA GLU A 358 32.29 8.77 -9.92
C GLU A 358 31.69 8.61 -8.49
N THR A 359 31.96 7.49 -7.84
CA THR A 359 31.31 7.17 -6.57
C THR A 359 32.25 7.27 -5.37
N PHE A 360 31.82 7.99 -4.34
CA PHE A 360 32.47 7.99 -3.03
C PHE A 360 31.70 7.06 -2.10
N LEU A 361 32.37 6.07 -1.52
CA LEU A 361 31.81 5.15 -0.53
C LEU A 361 32.43 5.42 0.84
N PRO A 362 31.69 6.02 1.80
CA PRO A 362 32.17 6.18 3.16
C PRO A 362 32.44 4.83 3.82
N LEU A 363 33.59 4.66 4.45
CA LEU A 363 34.02 3.40 5.07
C LEU A 363 33.64 3.30 6.56
N GLY A 364 33.25 4.42 7.17
CA GLY A 364 32.88 4.48 8.59
C GLY A 364 31.53 3.80 8.89
N PRO A 365 31.29 3.47 10.17
CA PRO A 365 30.00 2.92 10.63
C PRO A 365 28.84 3.84 10.23
N GLY A 366 27.75 3.25 9.71
CA GLY A 366 26.56 4.00 9.30
C GLY A 366 26.78 4.93 8.10
N TYR A 367 27.87 4.75 7.32
CA TYR A 367 28.17 5.54 6.12
C TYR A 367 28.31 7.05 6.39
N ARG A 368 28.89 7.41 7.53
CA ARG A 368 29.12 8.83 7.89
C ARG A 368 30.30 9.41 7.15
N TYR A 369 30.16 10.65 6.75
CA TYR A 369 31.19 11.44 6.07
C TYR A 369 31.05 12.92 6.37
N THR A 370 32.08 13.67 6.11
CA THR A 370 32.20 15.13 6.29
C THR A 370 32.45 15.82 4.94
N VAL A 371 32.30 17.15 4.92
CA VAL A 371 32.67 17.95 3.76
C VAL A 371 34.19 17.83 3.44
N SER A 372 35.04 17.67 4.46
CA SER A 372 36.46 17.44 4.24
C SER A 372 36.74 16.16 3.47
N ASP A 373 36.02 15.07 3.78
CA ASP A 373 36.16 13.80 3.07
C ASP A 373 35.75 13.95 1.61
N LEU A 374 34.67 14.67 1.31
CA LEU A 374 34.20 14.94 -0.04
C LEU A 374 35.19 15.78 -0.83
N LYS A 375 35.68 16.87 -0.25
CA LYS A 375 36.70 17.73 -0.90
C LYS A 375 37.94 16.94 -1.21
N THR A 376 38.47 16.17 -0.28
CA THR A 376 39.65 15.33 -0.47
C THR A 376 39.47 14.30 -1.58
N PHE A 377 38.31 13.62 -1.60
CA PHE A 377 38.05 12.56 -2.57
C PHE A 377 37.85 13.11 -4.00
N PHE A 378 37.08 14.20 -4.14
CA PHE A 378 36.68 14.70 -5.45
C PHE A 378 37.66 15.72 -6.04
N GLU A 379 38.73 16.14 -5.33
CA GLU A 379 39.70 17.14 -5.80
C GLU A 379 40.25 16.86 -7.22
N ASP A 380 40.68 15.61 -7.47
CA ASP A 380 41.33 15.21 -8.71
C ASP A 380 40.47 14.28 -9.59
N LYS A 381 39.17 14.16 -9.34
CA LYS A 381 38.30 13.21 -10.05
C LYS A 381 37.71 13.74 -11.36
N GLY A 382 37.89 15.03 -11.66
CA GLY A 382 37.39 15.65 -12.88
C GLY A 382 35.87 15.61 -13.00
N VAL A 383 35.16 15.67 -11.86
CA VAL A 383 33.68 15.73 -11.84
C VAL A 383 33.24 17.14 -12.24
N THR A 384 32.20 17.22 -13.05
CA THR A 384 31.56 18.48 -13.45
C THR A 384 30.34 18.83 -12.60
N SER A 385 29.80 17.84 -11.89
CA SER A 385 28.75 18.03 -10.92
C SER A 385 28.94 17.11 -9.71
N LEU A 386 28.47 17.54 -8.55
CA LEU A 386 28.52 16.79 -7.30
C LEU A 386 27.10 16.73 -6.70
N LEU A 387 26.62 15.51 -6.46
CA LEU A 387 25.31 15.24 -5.83
C LEU A 387 25.49 14.92 -4.36
N LEU A 388 24.73 15.61 -3.53
CA LEU A 388 24.63 15.40 -2.10
C LEU A 388 23.15 15.29 -1.67
N LEU A 389 22.79 14.25 -0.94
CA LEU A 389 21.52 14.19 -0.23
C LEU A 389 21.73 14.71 1.20
N ASN A 390 20.93 15.68 1.63
CA ASN A 390 21.06 16.25 2.96
C ASN A 390 19.71 16.56 3.63
N PRO A 391 19.29 15.76 4.63
CA PRO A 391 19.89 14.52 5.16
C PRO A 391 19.98 13.37 4.14
N ASP A 392 21.02 12.55 4.28
CA ASP A 392 21.32 11.45 3.38
C ASP A 392 20.35 10.26 3.53
N ASN A 393 20.16 9.52 2.45
CA ASN A 393 19.33 8.30 2.39
C ASN A 393 20.14 7.15 1.78
N PRO A 394 20.46 6.10 2.55
CA PRO A 394 19.76 5.63 3.75
C PRO A 394 20.41 5.94 5.10
N SER A 395 21.56 6.61 5.14
CA SER A 395 22.32 6.76 6.38
C SER A 395 21.68 7.70 7.43
N GLY A 396 20.85 8.66 6.98
CA GLY A 396 20.34 9.73 7.84
C GLY A 396 21.40 10.74 8.25
N ASN A 397 22.62 10.66 7.70
CA ASN A 397 23.68 11.62 7.95
C ASN A 397 23.28 13.02 7.46
N SER A 398 23.64 14.06 8.19
CA SER A 398 23.38 15.45 7.79
C SER A 398 24.64 16.27 7.94
N ILE A 399 24.98 16.98 6.87
CA ILE A 399 26.07 17.97 6.86
C ILE A 399 25.55 19.26 7.46
N PRO A 400 26.25 19.85 8.43
CA PRO A 400 25.86 21.13 9.04
C PRO A 400 25.79 22.26 8.00
N TYR A 401 24.85 23.18 8.18
CA TYR A 401 24.62 24.30 7.25
C TYR A 401 25.88 25.07 6.88
N LYS A 402 26.74 25.40 7.87
CA LYS A 402 28.02 26.11 7.61
C LYS A 402 28.96 25.33 6.71
N ASP A 403 28.98 24.00 6.85
CA ASP A 403 29.83 23.13 6.04
C ASP A 403 29.27 22.97 4.62
N LEU A 404 27.92 22.99 4.46
CA LEU A 404 27.28 23.06 3.14
C LEU A 404 27.66 24.33 2.38
N ILE A 405 27.66 25.49 3.05
CA ILE A 405 28.12 26.76 2.47
C ILE A 405 29.59 26.67 2.08
N SER A 406 30.45 26.09 2.94
CA SER A 406 31.86 25.83 2.61
C SER A 406 32.02 24.89 1.41
N LEU A 407 31.14 23.91 1.24
CA LEU A 407 31.16 23.03 0.07
C LEU A 407 30.69 23.78 -1.19
N ALA A 408 29.66 24.64 -1.07
CA ALA A 408 29.20 25.47 -2.18
C ALA A 408 30.32 26.42 -2.70
N GLY A 409 31.06 27.08 -1.81
CA GLY A 409 32.23 27.87 -2.18
C GLY A 409 33.30 27.06 -2.86
N TRP A 410 33.68 25.89 -2.32
CA TRP A 410 34.69 25.00 -2.89
C TRP A 410 34.31 24.49 -4.31
N THR A 411 33.01 24.12 -4.52
CA THR A 411 32.51 23.67 -5.83
C THR A 411 32.46 24.83 -6.84
N GLN A 412 32.15 26.05 -6.37
CA GLN A 412 32.16 27.26 -7.22
C GLN A 412 33.57 27.56 -7.78
N GLU A 413 34.59 27.56 -6.91
CA GLU A 413 35.97 27.78 -7.30
C GLU A 413 36.48 26.79 -8.37
N ARG A 414 35.89 25.56 -8.41
CA ARG A 414 36.27 24.47 -9.32
C ARG A 414 35.33 24.32 -10.51
N SER A 415 34.38 25.22 -10.66
CA SER A 415 33.32 25.15 -11.68
C SER A 415 32.55 23.80 -11.66
N ILE A 416 32.39 23.23 -10.49
CA ILE A 416 31.59 22.03 -10.26
C ILE A 416 30.17 22.45 -9.89
N ARG A 417 29.14 21.96 -10.58
CA ARG A 417 27.74 22.18 -10.20
C ARG A 417 27.41 21.38 -8.94
N LEU A 418 26.96 22.07 -7.91
CA LEU A 418 26.53 21.40 -6.67
C LEU A 418 25.01 21.13 -6.72
N ILE A 419 24.60 19.87 -6.52
CA ILE A 419 23.21 19.45 -6.45
C ILE A 419 22.96 18.95 -5.04
N VAL A 420 22.03 19.59 -4.31
CA VAL A 420 21.66 19.19 -2.96
C VAL A 420 20.20 18.76 -2.94
N ASP A 421 19.95 17.50 -2.61
CA ASP A 421 18.59 16.99 -2.38
C ASP A 421 18.20 17.18 -0.92
N GLU A 422 17.33 18.14 -0.67
CA GLU A 422 16.80 18.49 0.66
C GLU A 422 15.45 17.82 0.97
N SER A 423 15.14 16.69 0.36
CA SER A 423 13.84 16.01 0.55
C SER A 423 13.55 15.60 2.00
N PHE A 424 14.54 15.62 2.89
CA PHE A 424 14.40 15.28 4.30
C PHE A 424 14.79 16.40 5.27
N ILE A 425 15.17 17.59 4.78
CA ILE A 425 15.69 18.66 5.60
C ILE A 425 14.73 19.12 6.71
N ASP A 426 13.41 19.13 6.42
CA ASP A 426 12.38 19.59 7.34
C ASP A 426 12.28 18.73 8.61
N PHE A 427 12.79 17.49 8.54
CA PHE A 427 12.87 16.59 9.70
C PHE A 427 14.11 16.82 10.56
N SER A 428 15.14 17.53 10.06
CA SER A 428 16.37 17.80 10.81
C SER A 428 16.14 18.76 11.99
N GLU A 429 17.08 18.82 12.91
CA GLU A 429 17.00 19.73 14.06
C GLU A 429 16.88 21.20 13.66
N GLY A 430 17.59 21.61 12.58
CA GLY A 430 17.47 22.96 12.04
C GLY A 430 16.23 23.17 11.18
N GLY A 431 15.63 22.09 10.66
CA GLY A 431 14.45 22.15 9.80
C GLY A 431 14.60 23.08 8.60
N GLU A 432 13.54 23.81 8.27
CA GLU A 432 13.52 24.78 7.17
C GLU A 432 14.56 25.91 7.30
N GLU A 433 14.99 26.25 8.51
CA GLU A 433 15.96 27.32 8.77
C GLU A 433 17.36 26.99 8.25
N THR A 434 17.65 25.72 8.01
CA THR A 434 18.92 25.23 7.45
C THR A 434 18.83 24.84 5.98
N SER A 435 17.71 25.14 5.31
CA SER A 435 17.54 24.93 3.87
C SER A 435 18.40 25.92 3.08
N LEU A 436 18.92 25.45 1.95
CA LEU A 436 19.63 26.27 0.96
C LEU A 436 18.67 27.00 -0.01
N ILE A 437 17.35 26.81 0.13
CA ILE A 437 16.33 27.56 -0.62
C ILE A 437 16.17 28.95 0.00
N ASP A 438 17.11 29.81 -0.30
CA ASP A 438 17.15 31.21 0.15
C ASP A 438 17.66 32.10 -1.01
N ASP A 439 17.01 33.24 -1.26
CA ASP A 439 17.30 34.11 -2.40
C ASP A 439 18.75 34.65 -2.39
N LYS A 440 19.33 34.90 -1.21
CA LYS A 440 20.71 35.37 -1.10
C LYS A 440 21.69 34.25 -1.43
N ILE A 441 21.44 33.03 -0.92
CA ILE A 441 22.26 31.85 -1.21
C ILE A 441 22.23 31.52 -2.70
N LEU A 442 21.05 31.52 -3.32
CA LEU A 442 20.89 31.24 -4.75
C LEU A 442 21.57 32.27 -5.65
N LYS A 443 21.60 33.54 -5.24
CA LYS A 443 22.32 34.60 -5.96
C LYS A 443 23.84 34.49 -5.80
N GLU A 444 24.33 34.13 -4.62
CA GLU A 444 25.74 33.97 -4.33
C GLU A 444 26.32 32.73 -5.00
N TYR A 445 25.55 31.60 -4.97
CA TYR A 445 25.96 30.31 -5.52
C TYR A 445 25.04 29.89 -6.67
N ASN A 446 25.10 30.59 -7.80
CA ASN A 446 24.23 30.32 -8.96
C ASN A 446 24.42 28.94 -9.59
N HIS A 447 25.56 28.27 -9.34
CA HIS A 447 25.84 26.89 -9.75
C HIS A 447 25.15 25.84 -8.84
N LEU A 448 24.54 26.26 -7.70
CA LEU A 448 23.81 25.41 -6.79
C LEU A 448 22.44 25.08 -7.37
N VAL A 449 22.06 23.81 -7.30
CA VAL A 449 20.68 23.34 -7.55
C VAL A 449 20.19 22.63 -6.30
N VAL A 450 19.06 23.07 -5.77
CA VAL A 450 18.41 22.41 -4.64
C VAL A 450 17.18 21.66 -5.14
N ILE A 451 17.07 20.36 -4.83
CA ILE A 451 15.92 19.53 -5.14
C ILE A 451 15.18 19.24 -3.82
N LYS A 452 13.85 19.33 -3.84
CA LYS A 452 13.04 19.03 -2.65
C LYS A 452 11.77 18.29 -3.04
N SER A 453 11.58 17.11 -2.48
CA SER A 453 10.32 16.37 -2.56
C SER A 453 9.39 16.83 -1.45
N LEU A 454 8.21 17.31 -1.78
CA LEU A 454 7.19 17.68 -0.79
C LEU A 454 6.41 16.44 -0.29
N SER A 455 6.52 15.30 -0.97
CA SER A 455 5.78 14.08 -0.63
C SER A 455 6.04 13.58 0.79
N LYS A 456 7.26 13.80 1.31
CA LYS A 456 7.73 13.18 2.55
C LYS A 456 7.35 14.01 3.78
N SER A 457 7.90 15.20 3.89
CA SER A 457 7.68 16.10 5.04
C SER A 457 6.24 16.63 5.12
N HIS A 458 5.63 16.85 3.95
CA HIS A 458 4.23 17.26 3.87
C HIS A 458 3.22 16.10 3.91
N GLY A 459 3.66 14.83 3.98
CA GLY A 459 2.77 13.67 4.10
C GLY A 459 1.83 13.44 2.91
N ILE A 460 2.20 13.90 1.71
CA ILE A 460 1.35 13.91 0.50
C ILE A 460 1.94 13.10 -0.66
N PRO A 461 2.40 11.86 -0.46
CA PRO A 461 3.07 11.11 -1.53
C PRO A 461 2.16 10.88 -2.75
N GLY A 462 0.84 10.82 -2.54
CA GLY A 462 -0.15 10.63 -3.60
C GLY A 462 -0.32 11.85 -4.53
N LEU A 463 -0.02 13.07 -4.08
CA LEU A 463 -0.10 14.28 -4.91
C LEU A 463 1.05 14.39 -5.91
N ARG A 464 2.17 13.68 -5.68
CA ARG A 464 3.33 13.69 -6.58
C ARG A 464 3.88 15.09 -6.82
N LEU A 465 4.37 15.76 -5.80
CA LEU A 465 4.86 17.14 -5.89
C LEU A 465 6.33 17.24 -5.49
N GLY A 466 7.14 17.86 -6.35
CA GLY A 466 8.55 18.17 -6.11
C GLY A 466 8.95 19.48 -6.75
N ILE A 467 10.01 20.08 -6.24
CA ILE A 467 10.59 21.34 -6.75
C ILE A 467 12.07 21.19 -6.97
N ALA A 468 12.59 21.93 -7.96
CA ALA A 468 14.01 22.21 -8.12
C ALA A 468 14.20 23.73 -8.14
N VAL A 469 15.24 24.20 -7.47
CA VAL A 469 15.50 25.63 -7.30
C VAL A 469 16.97 25.93 -7.57
N SER A 470 17.28 26.99 -8.34
CA SER A 470 18.64 27.42 -8.63
C SER A 470 18.70 28.89 -8.97
N GLY A 471 19.83 29.55 -8.68
CA GLY A 471 20.14 30.89 -9.22
C GLY A 471 20.48 30.89 -10.72
N ASP A 472 20.73 29.74 -11.31
CA ASP A 472 20.86 29.57 -12.76
C ASP A 472 19.47 29.48 -13.41
N HIS A 473 18.90 30.66 -13.67
CA HIS A 473 17.54 30.77 -14.24
C HIS A 473 17.44 30.10 -15.62
N LYS A 474 18.54 30.11 -16.41
CA LYS A 474 18.59 29.46 -17.71
C LYS A 474 18.42 27.94 -17.57
N LEU A 475 19.14 27.33 -16.65
CA LEU A 475 18.99 25.90 -16.35
C LEU A 475 17.58 25.57 -15.88
N MET A 476 16.98 26.40 -15.03
CA MET A 476 15.60 26.19 -14.54
C MET A 476 14.57 26.31 -15.67
N ASP A 477 14.76 27.21 -16.61
CA ASP A 477 13.91 27.32 -17.78
C ASP A 477 14.09 26.14 -18.74
N GLU A 478 15.31 25.70 -18.99
CA GLU A 478 15.60 24.51 -19.79
C GLU A 478 15.00 23.25 -19.15
N LEU A 479 15.13 23.09 -17.83
CA LEU A 479 14.54 22.00 -17.08
C LEU A 479 13.02 22.01 -17.22
N GLN A 480 12.38 23.19 -17.02
CA GLN A 480 10.93 23.32 -17.13
C GLN A 480 10.41 23.04 -18.55
N GLN A 481 11.16 23.41 -19.60
CA GLN A 481 10.81 23.11 -20.99
C GLN A 481 10.87 21.62 -21.34
N LYS A 482 11.63 20.82 -20.60
CA LYS A 482 11.67 19.36 -20.76
C LYS A 482 10.48 18.64 -20.09
N LEU A 483 9.70 19.35 -19.29
CA LEU A 483 8.53 18.81 -18.62
C LEU A 483 7.26 18.99 -19.48
N PRO A 484 6.27 18.08 -19.39
CA PRO A 484 4.97 18.25 -20.04
C PRO A 484 4.24 19.52 -19.58
N VAL A 485 3.33 20.03 -20.41
CA VAL A 485 2.60 21.28 -20.12
C VAL A 485 1.81 21.19 -18.81
N TRP A 486 1.15 20.05 -18.56
CA TRP A 486 0.38 19.75 -17.34
C TRP A 486 1.04 18.61 -16.56
N ASN A 487 2.29 18.79 -16.20
CA ASN A 487 3.05 17.75 -15.54
C ASN A 487 2.62 17.50 -14.08
N ILE A 488 2.00 18.45 -13.42
CA ILE A 488 1.40 18.25 -12.11
C ILE A 488 -0.14 18.24 -12.20
N ASN A 489 -0.79 17.54 -11.30
CA ASN A 489 -2.25 17.44 -11.27
C ASN A 489 -2.89 18.64 -10.53
N SER A 490 -4.20 18.84 -10.74
CA SER A 490 -4.95 19.95 -10.14
C SER A 490 -4.98 19.92 -8.61
N LEU A 491 -4.95 18.73 -8.00
CA LEU A 491 -4.89 18.58 -6.53
C LEU A 491 -3.54 19.06 -5.99
N ALA A 492 -2.44 18.77 -6.71
CA ALA A 492 -1.11 19.27 -6.36
C ALA A 492 -0.99 20.78 -6.49
N GLU A 493 -1.54 21.36 -7.56
CA GLU A 493 -1.61 22.83 -7.72
C GLU A 493 -2.44 23.46 -6.60
N TYR A 494 -3.62 22.93 -6.32
CA TYR A 494 -4.49 23.46 -5.27
C TYR A 494 -3.83 23.36 -3.89
N TYR A 495 -3.10 22.26 -3.65
CA TYR A 495 -2.29 22.13 -2.44
C TYR A 495 -1.28 23.28 -2.29
N LEU A 496 -0.56 23.64 -3.36
CA LEU A 496 0.35 24.80 -3.36
C LEU A 496 -0.39 26.12 -3.08
N GLN A 497 -1.62 26.29 -3.61
CA GLN A 497 -2.41 27.49 -3.39
C GLN A 497 -2.81 27.69 -1.92
N ILE A 498 -3.09 26.61 -1.20
CA ILE A 498 -3.53 26.66 0.21
C ILE A 498 -2.41 26.48 1.23
N LEU A 499 -1.20 26.10 0.80
CA LEU A 499 -0.10 25.72 1.68
C LEU A 499 0.24 26.76 2.74
N ASP A 500 0.29 28.05 2.36
CA ASP A 500 0.60 29.15 3.28
C ASP A 500 -0.36 29.25 4.48
N LYS A 501 -1.62 28.86 4.30
CA LYS A 501 -2.62 28.85 5.38
C LYS A 501 -2.25 27.89 6.52
N TYR A 502 -1.46 26.85 6.21
CA TYR A 502 -1.15 25.73 7.11
C TYR A 502 0.31 25.71 7.58
N THR A 503 1.11 26.75 7.29
CA THR A 503 2.54 26.81 7.64
C THR A 503 2.80 26.59 9.13
N ILE A 504 1.99 27.17 10.01
CA ILE A 504 2.15 27.00 11.47
C ILE A 504 1.90 25.53 11.86
N ALA A 505 0.83 24.93 11.37
CA ALA A 505 0.49 23.55 11.65
C ALA A 505 1.55 22.58 11.07
N TYR A 506 2.10 22.88 9.90
CA TYR A 506 3.21 22.14 9.32
C TYR A 506 4.46 22.15 10.21
N ARG A 507 4.88 23.33 10.69
CA ARG A 507 6.02 23.45 11.58
C ARG A 507 5.81 22.70 12.91
N GLN A 508 4.60 22.76 13.46
CA GLN A 508 4.23 21.98 14.65
C GLN A 508 4.30 20.46 14.39
N ALA A 509 3.84 20.01 13.23
CA ALA A 509 3.92 18.60 12.84
C ALA A 509 5.39 18.13 12.71
N CYS A 510 6.27 18.94 12.10
CA CYS A 510 7.70 18.65 12.04
C CYS A 510 8.38 18.66 13.41
N ALA A 511 7.99 19.57 14.31
CA ALA A 511 8.51 19.60 15.69
C ALA A 511 8.10 18.33 16.45
N ARG A 512 6.83 17.98 16.43
CA ARG A 512 6.33 16.73 17.03
C ARG A 512 7.05 15.50 16.47
N PHE A 513 7.28 15.47 15.16
CA PHE A 513 8.00 14.38 14.52
C PHE A 513 9.43 14.23 15.09
N ARG A 514 10.16 15.34 15.31
CA ARG A 514 11.52 15.30 15.90
C ARG A 514 11.51 14.73 17.33
N GLU A 515 10.52 15.09 18.14
CA GLU A 515 10.34 14.51 19.48
C GLU A 515 10.10 12.99 19.40
N GLU A 516 9.23 12.55 18.53
CA GLU A 516 8.94 11.12 18.34
C GLU A 516 10.15 10.36 17.78
N ARG A 517 10.95 10.98 16.90
CA ARG A 517 12.21 10.41 16.42
C ARG A 517 13.18 10.16 17.59
N ALA A 518 13.34 11.11 18.48
CA ALA A 518 14.23 10.99 19.64
C ALA A 518 13.80 9.82 20.54
N LEU A 519 12.51 9.74 20.87
CA LEU A 519 11.96 8.67 21.70
C LEU A 519 12.13 7.29 21.02
N PHE A 520 11.85 7.19 19.73
CA PHE A 520 11.98 5.93 19.01
C PHE A 520 13.43 5.49 18.86
N PHE A 521 14.37 6.43 18.74
CA PHE A 521 15.80 6.14 18.74
C PHE A 521 16.22 5.47 20.05
N GLU A 522 15.82 6.02 21.20
CA GLU A 522 16.09 5.44 22.51
C GLU A 522 15.51 4.03 22.65
N GLU A 523 14.25 3.84 22.24
CA GLU A 523 13.59 2.54 22.28
C GLU A 523 14.27 1.49 21.40
N LEU A 524 14.77 1.87 20.21
CA LEU A 524 15.48 0.94 19.31
C LEU A 524 16.90 0.61 19.81
N GLN A 525 17.57 1.52 20.52
CA GLN A 525 18.89 1.25 21.10
C GLN A 525 18.86 0.13 22.16
N GLU A 526 17.70 -0.14 22.75
CA GLU A 526 17.54 -1.23 23.72
C GLU A 526 17.41 -2.62 23.03
N VAL A 527 17.33 -2.68 21.69
CA VAL A 527 17.30 -3.94 20.94
C VAL A 527 18.72 -4.48 20.75
N GLY A 528 19.12 -5.48 21.53
CA GLY A 528 20.51 -5.93 21.68
C GLY A 528 21.19 -6.41 20.39
N TYR A 529 20.44 -6.79 19.36
CA TYR A 529 20.98 -7.26 18.08
C TYR A 529 20.91 -6.20 16.95
N LEU A 530 20.53 -4.95 17.26
CA LEU A 530 20.54 -3.82 16.35
C LEU A 530 21.56 -2.75 16.78
N ALA A 531 22.43 -2.35 15.87
CA ALA A 531 23.20 -1.12 16.00
C ALA A 531 22.48 0.00 15.24
N VAL A 532 21.83 0.92 15.97
CA VAL A 532 21.01 1.99 15.40
C VAL A 532 21.85 3.25 15.22
N PHE A 533 21.88 3.81 14.01
CA PHE A 533 22.65 5.03 13.74
C PHE A 533 21.77 6.27 13.90
N PRO A 534 22.28 7.33 14.58
CA PRO A 534 21.57 8.60 14.69
C PRO A 534 21.23 9.17 13.32
N SER A 535 20.03 9.73 13.18
CA SER A 535 19.51 10.24 11.90
C SER A 535 18.89 11.62 12.04
N GLN A 536 19.06 12.45 11.02
CA GLN A 536 18.37 13.72 10.86
C GLN A 536 17.20 13.64 9.84
N ALA A 537 16.96 12.44 9.28
CA ALA A 537 15.84 12.15 8.37
C ALA A 537 14.64 11.56 9.14
N ASN A 538 13.67 11.05 8.40
CA ASN A 538 12.48 10.38 8.96
C ASN A 538 12.59 8.85 8.97
N PHE A 539 13.79 8.35 9.17
CA PHE A 539 14.11 6.92 9.27
C PHE A 539 15.40 6.73 10.05
N PHE A 540 15.62 5.50 10.51
CA PHE A 540 16.91 5.03 11.01
C PHE A 540 17.50 3.98 10.10
N LEU A 541 18.81 4.06 9.85
CA LEU A 541 19.60 2.96 9.36
C LEU A 541 20.01 2.12 10.58
N CYS A 542 19.77 0.81 10.52
CA CYS A 542 20.10 -0.13 11.59
C CYS A 542 20.94 -1.26 11.03
N GLU A 543 22.08 -1.56 11.64
CA GLU A 543 22.87 -2.76 11.35
C GLU A 543 22.35 -3.93 12.20
N VAL A 544 22.03 -5.04 11.56
CA VAL A 544 21.69 -6.30 12.24
C VAL A 544 22.99 -7.02 12.56
N THR A 545 23.39 -7.01 13.84
CA THR A 545 24.73 -7.43 14.27
C THR A 545 24.88 -8.93 14.48
N HIS A 546 23.79 -9.58 14.91
CA HIS A 546 23.73 -11.02 15.15
C HIS A 546 22.27 -11.49 15.20
N LYS A 547 22.03 -12.76 15.46
CA LYS A 547 20.74 -13.44 15.56
C LYS A 547 20.03 -13.65 14.22
N TYR A 548 20.00 -12.63 13.34
CA TYR A 548 19.37 -12.65 12.03
C TYR A 548 20.28 -12.02 10.97
N SER A 549 20.10 -12.38 9.71
CA SER A 549 20.47 -11.49 8.62
C SER A 549 19.43 -10.37 8.46
N ALA A 550 19.78 -9.29 7.77
CA ALA A 550 18.85 -8.18 7.49
C ALA A 550 17.58 -8.67 6.76
N ARG A 551 17.76 -9.57 5.80
CA ARG A 551 16.67 -10.18 5.05
C ARG A 551 15.78 -11.07 5.91
N GLU A 552 16.35 -11.95 6.72
CA GLU A 552 15.59 -12.83 7.62
C GLU A 552 14.76 -12.01 8.62
N LEU A 553 15.35 -10.95 9.20
CA LEU A 553 14.62 -10.06 10.11
C LEU A 553 13.44 -9.39 9.42
N ALA A 554 13.63 -8.86 8.19
CA ALA A 554 12.56 -8.25 7.41
C ALA A 554 11.46 -9.27 7.04
N GLU A 555 11.83 -10.51 6.71
CA GLU A 555 10.88 -11.59 6.39
C GLU A 555 10.09 -12.04 7.63
N VAL A 556 10.72 -12.14 8.79
CA VAL A 556 10.05 -12.51 10.06
C VAL A 556 9.09 -11.42 10.50
N LEU A 557 9.50 -10.14 10.48
CA LEU A 557 8.64 -9.00 10.79
C LEU A 557 7.39 -8.96 9.89
N LEU A 558 7.58 -9.19 8.59
CA LEU A 558 6.48 -9.19 7.63
C LEU A 558 5.55 -10.39 7.83
N ARG A 559 6.08 -11.58 8.03
CA ARG A 559 5.30 -12.81 8.10
C ARG A 559 4.53 -12.96 9.40
N GLU A 560 5.13 -12.61 10.53
CA GLU A 560 4.58 -12.89 11.86
C GLU A 560 3.86 -11.70 12.47
N HIS A 561 4.16 -10.50 11.96
CA HIS A 561 3.64 -9.26 12.54
C HIS A 561 3.05 -8.29 11.52
N ASP A 562 3.01 -8.66 10.23
CA ASP A 562 2.57 -7.79 9.11
C ASP A 562 3.31 -6.42 9.08
N ILE A 563 4.60 -6.41 9.44
CA ILE A 563 5.43 -5.20 9.46
C ILE A 563 6.43 -5.23 8.30
N LEU A 564 6.35 -4.23 7.43
CA LEU A 564 7.27 -4.07 6.30
C LEU A 564 8.38 -3.08 6.65
N VAL A 565 9.62 -3.55 6.73
CA VAL A 565 10.83 -2.71 6.81
C VAL A 565 11.62 -2.78 5.50
N LYS A 566 12.52 -1.84 5.26
CA LYS A 566 13.34 -1.85 4.05
C LYS A 566 14.62 -2.65 4.29
N ASP A 567 14.73 -3.82 3.66
CA ASP A 567 16.01 -4.52 3.52
C ASP A 567 16.92 -3.72 2.58
N CYS A 568 18.11 -3.36 3.06
CA CYS A 568 19.13 -2.61 2.32
C CYS A 568 20.32 -3.48 1.86
N SER A 569 20.31 -4.78 2.09
CA SER A 569 21.43 -5.69 1.80
C SER A 569 21.82 -5.74 0.31
N LEU A 570 20.84 -5.50 -0.58
CA LEU A 570 21.06 -5.47 -2.05
C LEU A 570 21.27 -4.07 -2.61
N LYS A 571 21.34 -3.04 -1.75
CA LYS A 571 21.53 -1.66 -2.20
C LYS A 571 22.99 -1.43 -2.65
N ARG A 572 23.19 -0.69 -3.75
CA ARG A 572 24.54 -0.35 -4.25
C ARG A 572 25.36 0.35 -3.16
N GLY A 573 26.54 -0.15 -2.88
CA GLY A 573 27.41 0.29 -1.78
C GLY A 573 27.17 -0.45 -0.44
N MET A 574 26.18 -1.35 -0.36
CA MET A 574 25.84 -2.09 0.87
C MET A 574 25.91 -3.61 0.68
N TYR A 575 26.34 -4.10 -0.46
CA TYR A 575 26.42 -5.54 -0.74
C TYR A 575 27.21 -6.32 0.33
N GLY A 576 26.60 -7.40 0.83
CA GLY A 576 27.20 -8.24 1.88
C GLY A 576 27.10 -7.63 3.29
N LYS A 577 26.52 -6.45 3.45
CA LYS A 577 26.26 -5.83 4.75
C LYS A 577 24.84 -6.14 5.21
N GLN A 578 24.65 -6.18 6.54
CA GLN A 578 23.38 -6.55 7.16
C GLN A 578 22.66 -5.30 7.68
N TYR A 579 22.08 -4.51 6.77
CA TYR A 579 21.39 -3.27 7.10
C TYR A 579 19.90 -3.33 6.77
N ILE A 580 19.08 -2.85 7.69
CA ILE A 580 17.69 -2.49 7.45
C ILE A 580 17.50 -1.00 7.64
N ARG A 581 16.52 -0.42 6.95
CA ARG A 581 16.06 0.96 7.20
C ARG A 581 14.65 0.91 7.73
N ILE A 582 14.43 1.56 8.87
CA ILE A 582 13.16 1.63 9.59
C ILE A 582 12.64 3.06 9.51
N ALA A 583 11.48 3.29 8.90
CA ALA A 583 10.80 4.59 8.90
C ALA A 583 10.32 4.94 10.31
N ILE A 584 10.22 6.23 10.60
CA ILE A 584 9.63 6.74 11.83
C ILE A 584 8.17 7.06 11.54
N ARG A 585 7.26 6.53 12.36
CA ARG A 585 5.81 6.66 12.22
C ARG A 585 5.22 7.32 13.46
N SER A 586 3.93 7.12 13.72
CA SER A 586 3.31 7.59 14.96
C SER A 586 3.95 6.94 16.20
N LYS A 587 3.86 7.62 17.34
CA LYS A 587 4.41 7.14 18.62
C LYS A 587 3.90 5.73 18.97
N GLU A 588 2.63 5.47 18.71
CA GLU A 588 1.98 4.18 18.98
C GLU A 588 2.56 3.07 18.12
N GLU A 589 2.69 3.33 16.81
CA GLU A 589 3.25 2.36 15.85
C GLU A 589 4.74 2.11 16.12
N ASN A 590 5.50 3.16 16.44
CA ASN A 590 6.92 3.06 16.79
C ASN A 590 7.13 2.17 18.02
N ARG A 591 6.35 2.38 19.09
CA ARG A 591 6.37 1.55 20.30
C ARG A 591 5.98 0.10 20.03
N TYR A 592 4.98 -0.09 19.19
CA TYR A 592 4.56 -1.44 18.79
C TYR A 592 5.71 -2.21 18.12
N LEU A 593 6.39 -1.60 17.14
CA LEU A 593 7.54 -2.21 16.48
C LEU A 593 8.69 -2.45 17.47
N ALA A 594 9.06 -1.46 18.29
CA ALA A 594 10.12 -1.60 19.29
C ALA A 594 9.82 -2.74 20.27
N GLY A 595 8.56 -2.87 20.70
CA GLY A 595 8.12 -3.96 21.58
C GLY A 595 8.26 -5.35 20.93
N ILE A 596 7.94 -5.48 19.64
CA ILE A 596 8.15 -6.73 18.90
C ILE A 596 9.63 -7.09 18.82
N LEU A 597 10.47 -6.12 18.40
CA LEU A 597 11.92 -6.32 18.28
C LEU A 597 12.59 -6.70 19.61
N LYS A 598 12.12 -6.16 20.72
CA LYS A 598 12.70 -6.42 22.06
C LYS A 598 12.24 -7.73 22.68
N TYR A 599 10.96 -8.07 22.56
CA TYR A 599 10.34 -9.09 23.42
C TYR A 599 9.77 -10.29 22.66
N LYS A 600 9.59 -10.19 21.35
CA LYS A 600 9.03 -11.28 20.56
C LYS A 600 10.02 -11.90 19.58
N LEU A 601 11.05 -11.17 19.22
CA LEU A 601 12.14 -11.61 18.34
C LEU A 601 13.48 -11.66 19.08
#